data_0de3bc568541fc5b58f53e5c456dd292
#
_entry.id   0de3bc568541fc5b58f53e5c456dd292
#
_cell.length_a   1.000
_cell.length_b   1.000
_cell.length_c   1.000
_cell.angle_alpha   90.00
_cell.angle_beta   90.00
_cell.angle_gamma   90.00
#
_symmetry.space_group_name_H-M   'P 1'
#
loop_
_entity.id
_entity.type
_entity.pdbx_description
1 polymer ?
#
loop_
_entity_poly.entity_id
_entity_poly.type
_entity_poly.pdbx_seq_one_letter_code
_entity_poly.pdbx_strand_id
1 'polypeptide(L)'
;AVWVGKWPLWWSLEIASIEGNIYFFIRCEPKNKETIENLIYAQFPQAEVTEVDDYTKYVPSYKGGNGWEFQGAEYVLKEVFIPDPKNDKDRAIVNYGLPIKTYVDYGLHDSFQLEEEQKIDPMVPFLQAIGSVGQGEQVWFQIVLQGSWKHFENPEPDEKKRKEKPLVTWQDVGRYYVDNIILKPWRGVLIQGKEGQSEKKDAEGKVIQMEVAAVEAVYNTGQKDVPDREKPKLEAIERNLAKSGYDCGIRLAYIAKSERFNKNKFGEIKNSLKQFNAPDRN
;
A
#
# COMPACT_ATOMS: atom_id res chain seq x y z
N ALA A 1 9.11 10.17 -20.37
CA ALA A 1 7.85 9.93 -21.11
C ALA A 1 7.09 11.26 -21.35
N VAL A 2 6.93 12.11 -20.35
CA VAL A 2 6.22 13.41 -20.44
C VAL A 2 6.88 14.35 -21.45
N TRP A 3 8.21 14.38 -21.49
CA TRP A 3 8.97 15.19 -22.45
C TRP A 3 8.76 14.81 -23.93
N VAL A 4 8.27 13.59 -24.18
CA VAL A 4 8.00 13.06 -25.53
C VAL A 4 6.50 13.09 -25.84
N GLY A 5 5.67 13.66 -24.94
CA GLY A 5 4.21 13.70 -25.11
C GLY A 5 3.52 12.35 -25.03
N LYS A 6 4.19 11.34 -24.48
CA LYS A 6 3.62 10.00 -24.29
C LYS A 6 3.04 9.90 -22.89
N TRP A 7 1.73 9.66 -22.81
CA TRP A 7 1.09 9.31 -21.55
C TRP A 7 1.53 7.91 -21.09
N PRO A 8 1.73 7.67 -19.77
CA PRO A 8 1.97 6.33 -19.26
C PRO A 8 0.83 5.41 -19.67
N LEU A 9 1.20 4.19 -20.05
CA LEU A 9 0.21 3.15 -20.36
C LEU A 9 -0.62 2.86 -19.11
N TRP A 10 -1.91 2.71 -19.29
CA TRP A 10 -2.81 2.25 -18.26
C TRP A 10 -3.53 0.97 -18.71
N TRP A 11 -3.88 0.18 -17.76
CA TRP A 11 -4.71 -1.02 -17.91
C TRP A 11 -5.59 -1.19 -16.69
N SER A 12 -6.58 -2.06 -16.76
CA SER A 12 -7.31 -2.48 -15.57
C SER A 12 -7.41 -4.00 -15.49
N LEU A 13 -7.35 -4.48 -14.26
CA LEU A 13 -7.68 -5.85 -13.90
C LEU A 13 -9.06 -5.79 -13.25
N GLU A 14 -10.01 -6.56 -13.77
CA GLU A 14 -11.39 -6.42 -13.36
C GLU A 14 -12.00 -7.80 -13.06
N ILE A 15 -12.77 -7.88 -11.99
CA ILE A 15 -13.61 -9.01 -11.66
C ILE A 15 -15.04 -8.48 -11.69
N ALA A 16 -15.86 -9.02 -12.54
CA ALA A 16 -17.27 -8.64 -12.61
C ALA A 16 -18.16 -9.86 -12.39
N SER A 17 -19.14 -9.71 -11.52
CA SER A 17 -20.28 -10.63 -11.44
C SER A 17 -21.45 -10.02 -12.17
N ILE A 18 -21.95 -10.72 -13.17
CA ILE A 18 -23.11 -10.34 -13.97
C ILE A 18 -24.19 -11.41 -13.72
N GLU A 19 -25.20 -11.04 -12.97
CA GLU A 19 -26.30 -11.95 -12.60
C GLU A 19 -25.82 -13.26 -11.94
N GLY A 20 -24.75 -13.17 -11.13
CA GLY A 20 -24.14 -14.29 -10.40
C GLY A 20 -23.04 -15.03 -11.16
N ASN A 21 -22.85 -14.78 -12.45
CA ASN A 21 -21.75 -15.33 -13.22
C ASN A 21 -20.50 -14.44 -13.05
N ILE A 22 -19.39 -15.02 -12.65
CA ILE A 22 -18.15 -14.30 -12.38
C ILE A 22 -17.24 -14.37 -13.60
N TYR A 23 -16.75 -13.22 -14.00
CA TYR A 23 -15.85 -13.04 -15.12
C TYR A 23 -14.60 -12.26 -14.68
N PHE A 24 -13.46 -12.60 -15.28
CA PHE A 24 -12.22 -11.89 -15.14
C PHE A 24 -11.90 -11.17 -16.43
N PHE A 25 -11.70 -9.87 -16.36
CA PHE A 25 -11.41 -9.05 -17.53
C PHE A 25 -10.08 -8.32 -17.37
N ILE A 26 -9.40 -8.12 -18.47
CA ILE A 26 -8.28 -7.20 -18.59
C ILE A 26 -8.62 -6.19 -19.66
N ARG A 27 -8.64 -4.92 -19.30
CA ARG A 27 -8.81 -3.83 -20.26
C ARG A 27 -7.47 -3.18 -20.53
N CYS A 28 -7.10 -3.08 -21.77
CA CYS A 28 -5.85 -2.47 -22.23
C CYS A 28 -6.05 -1.73 -23.56
N GLU A 29 -5.04 -0.96 -23.95
CA GLU A 29 -5.01 -0.42 -25.30
C GLU A 29 -4.82 -1.54 -26.33
N PRO A 30 -5.49 -1.48 -27.51
CA PRO A 30 -5.43 -2.54 -28.53
C PRO A 30 -4.02 -2.96 -28.93
N LYS A 31 -3.08 -2.00 -28.99
CA LYS A 31 -1.67 -2.26 -29.33
C LYS A 31 -0.94 -3.17 -28.32
N ASN A 32 -1.45 -3.34 -27.11
CA ASN A 32 -0.85 -4.14 -26.06
C ASN A 32 -1.52 -5.51 -25.90
N LYS A 33 -2.57 -5.79 -26.64
CA LYS A 33 -3.38 -7.01 -26.55
C LYS A 33 -2.51 -8.27 -26.64
N GLU A 34 -1.78 -8.41 -27.75
CA GLU A 34 -0.92 -9.58 -27.99
C GLU A 34 0.12 -9.80 -26.90
N THR A 35 0.73 -8.71 -26.42
CA THR A 35 1.71 -8.79 -25.33
C THR A 35 1.06 -9.33 -24.05
N ILE A 36 -0.14 -8.87 -23.71
CA ILE A 36 -0.85 -9.30 -22.50
C ILE A 36 -1.31 -10.75 -22.64
N GLU A 37 -1.86 -11.13 -23.78
CA GLU A 37 -2.25 -12.52 -24.05
C GLU A 37 -1.07 -13.47 -23.91
N ASN A 38 0.08 -13.14 -24.49
CA ASN A 38 1.30 -13.94 -24.37
C ASN A 38 1.79 -14.06 -22.92
N LEU A 39 1.71 -12.99 -22.12
CA LEU A 39 2.06 -13.02 -20.70
C LEU A 39 1.11 -13.91 -19.89
N ILE A 40 -0.20 -13.90 -20.20
CA ILE A 40 -1.18 -14.77 -19.55
C ILE A 40 -0.88 -16.23 -19.88
N TYR A 41 -0.73 -16.57 -21.16
CA TYR A 41 -0.44 -17.95 -21.58
C TYR A 41 0.88 -18.47 -21.05
N ALA A 42 1.91 -17.60 -20.88
CA ALA A 42 3.18 -17.99 -20.30
C ALA A 42 3.04 -18.40 -18.82
N GLN A 43 2.11 -17.82 -18.07
CA GLN A 43 1.88 -18.13 -16.65
C GLN A 43 0.74 -19.15 -16.46
N PHE A 44 -0.25 -19.10 -17.32
CA PHE A 44 -1.47 -19.92 -17.25
C PHE A 44 -1.73 -20.56 -18.63
N PRO A 45 -0.99 -21.62 -18.99
CA PRO A 45 -1.09 -22.22 -20.33
C PRO A 45 -2.48 -22.80 -20.68
N GLN A 46 -3.29 -23.07 -19.65
CA GLN A 46 -4.64 -23.60 -19.78
C GLN A 46 -5.73 -22.51 -19.77
N ALA A 47 -5.35 -21.23 -19.62
CA ALA A 47 -6.31 -20.15 -19.66
C ALA A 47 -6.88 -19.98 -21.05
N GLU A 48 -8.17 -19.67 -21.15
CA GLU A 48 -8.81 -19.26 -22.38
C GLU A 48 -9.01 -17.75 -22.36
N VAL A 49 -8.42 -17.05 -23.32
CA VAL A 49 -8.48 -15.59 -23.43
C VAL A 49 -9.26 -15.25 -24.70
N THR A 50 -10.37 -14.54 -24.54
CA THR A 50 -11.23 -14.11 -25.65
C THR A 50 -11.50 -12.62 -25.59
N GLU A 51 -11.55 -11.97 -26.74
CA GLU A 51 -11.98 -10.58 -26.84
C GLU A 51 -13.50 -10.49 -26.72
N VAL A 52 -13.97 -9.60 -25.85
CA VAL A 52 -15.40 -9.41 -25.59
C VAL A 52 -15.76 -7.93 -25.63
N ASP A 53 -17.03 -7.64 -25.83
CA ASP A 53 -17.57 -6.29 -25.72
C ASP A 53 -17.46 -5.76 -24.27
N ASP A 54 -17.39 -4.44 -24.16
CA ASP A 54 -17.35 -3.76 -22.87
C ASP A 54 -18.65 -4.02 -22.08
N TYR A 55 -18.54 -4.83 -21.03
CA TYR A 55 -19.66 -5.21 -20.16
C TYR A 55 -20.35 -4.01 -19.50
N THR A 56 -19.65 -2.89 -19.33
CA THR A 56 -20.22 -1.69 -18.72
C THR A 56 -21.32 -1.07 -19.57
N LYS A 57 -21.38 -1.38 -20.87
CA LYS A 57 -22.43 -0.90 -21.78
C LYS A 57 -23.78 -1.56 -21.56
N TYR A 58 -23.82 -2.70 -20.89
CA TYR A 58 -25.08 -3.41 -20.58
C TYR A 58 -25.93 -2.74 -19.52
N VAL A 59 -25.33 -1.81 -18.76
CA VAL A 59 -26.05 -1.00 -17.79
C VAL A 59 -26.26 0.40 -18.36
N PRO A 60 -27.49 0.92 -18.38
CA PRO A 60 -27.75 2.28 -18.84
C PRO A 60 -26.97 3.30 -17.99
N SER A 61 -26.44 4.32 -18.66
CA SER A 61 -25.76 5.42 -17.95
C SER A 61 -26.66 5.99 -16.88
N TYR A 62 -26.19 6.04 -15.62
CA TYR A 62 -26.95 6.56 -14.49
C TYR A 62 -27.22 8.05 -14.66
N LYS A 63 -28.48 8.38 -14.97
CA LYS A 63 -28.99 9.76 -14.99
C LYS A 63 -30.17 9.94 -14.02
N GLY A 64 -30.35 8.99 -13.09
CA GLY A 64 -31.50 8.94 -12.19
C GLY A 64 -32.82 8.58 -12.90
N GLY A 65 -33.59 7.67 -12.35
CA GLY A 65 -34.91 7.32 -12.85
C GLY A 65 -34.98 6.35 -14.03
N ASN A 66 -33.88 5.72 -14.42
CA ASN A 66 -33.86 4.71 -15.50
C ASN A 66 -34.11 3.26 -15.01
N GLY A 67 -34.59 3.12 -13.78
CA GLY A 67 -34.91 1.80 -13.20
C GLY A 67 -33.69 1.04 -12.65
N TRP A 68 -32.53 1.69 -12.57
CA TRP A 68 -31.32 1.13 -11.99
C TRP A 68 -30.81 1.96 -10.80
N GLU A 69 -30.31 1.28 -9.78
CA GLU A 69 -29.69 1.86 -8.60
C GLU A 69 -28.19 1.48 -8.58
N PHE A 70 -27.40 2.36 -7.98
CA PHE A 70 -25.94 2.21 -7.92
C PHE A 70 -25.43 2.53 -6.50
N GLN A 71 -24.49 1.73 -6.03
CA GLN A 71 -23.68 2.05 -4.85
C GLN A 71 -22.23 1.66 -5.11
N GLY A 72 -21.31 2.57 -4.84
CA GLY A 72 -19.89 2.35 -5.08
C GLY A 72 -19.02 2.73 -3.89
N ALA A 73 -17.79 2.24 -3.89
CA ALA A 73 -16.72 2.63 -3.00
C ALA A 73 -15.40 2.67 -3.76
N GLU A 74 -14.54 3.61 -3.39
CA GLU A 74 -13.14 3.63 -3.78
C GLU A 74 -12.29 3.29 -2.56
N TYR A 75 -11.21 2.55 -2.79
CA TYR A 75 -10.27 2.17 -1.75
C TYR A 75 -9.01 3.01 -1.87
N VAL A 76 -8.59 3.56 -0.76
CA VAL A 76 -7.38 4.35 -0.63
C VAL A 76 -6.51 3.79 0.49
N LEU A 77 -5.19 3.97 0.37
CA LEU A 77 -4.28 3.61 1.46
C LEU A 77 -4.54 4.51 2.67
N LYS A 78 -4.41 3.93 3.85
CA LYS A 78 -4.56 4.65 5.11
C LYS A 78 -3.47 5.71 5.24
N GLU A 79 -3.86 6.91 5.65
CA GLU A 79 -2.91 7.96 6.00
C GLU A 79 -2.14 7.59 7.27
N VAL A 80 -0.84 7.82 7.25
CA VAL A 80 0.03 7.70 8.42
C VAL A 80 0.47 9.09 8.82
N PHE A 81 0.33 9.40 10.10
CA PHE A 81 0.75 10.68 10.66
C PHE A 81 2.17 10.57 11.18
N ILE A 82 3.03 11.50 10.78
CA ILE A 82 4.40 11.63 11.28
C ILE A 82 4.47 12.95 12.04
N PRO A 83 5.08 12.98 13.25
CA PRO A 83 5.32 14.22 13.96
C PRO A 83 6.09 15.21 13.11
N ASP A 84 5.57 16.43 12.93
CA ASP A 84 6.30 17.50 12.26
C ASP A 84 7.24 18.16 13.28
N PRO A 85 8.57 18.07 13.08
CA PRO A 85 9.53 18.67 14.02
C PRO A 85 9.45 20.22 14.12
N LYS A 86 8.71 20.87 13.19
CA LYS A 86 8.56 22.34 13.17
C LYS A 86 7.21 22.85 13.69
N ASN A 87 6.23 21.98 13.76
CA ASN A 87 4.89 22.29 14.22
C ASN A 87 4.42 21.20 15.16
N ASP A 88 3.78 21.54 16.29
CA ASP A 88 3.14 20.57 17.19
C ASP A 88 1.97 19.79 16.55
N LYS A 89 1.83 19.91 15.24
CA LYS A 89 0.79 19.22 14.46
C LYS A 89 1.42 18.08 13.68
N ASP A 90 0.82 16.92 13.81
CA ASP A 90 1.18 15.76 13.00
C ASP A 90 0.98 16.07 11.52
N ARG A 91 1.96 15.69 10.72
CA ARG A 91 1.89 15.79 9.27
C ARG A 91 1.32 14.48 8.72
N ALA A 92 0.19 14.56 8.04
CA ALA A 92 -0.36 13.42 7.33
C ALA A 92 0.55 13.06 6.14
N ILE A 93 1.09 11.87 6.15
CA ILE A 93 1.81 11.30 5.01
C ILE A 93 1.09 10.02 4.61
N VAL A 94 0.60 9.96 3.38
CA VAL A 94 0.13 8.71 2.82
C VAL A 94 1.33 7.80 2.64
N ASN A 95 1.38 6.72 3.41
CA ASN A 95 2.53 5.84 3.37
C ASN A 95 2.34 4.75 2.30
N TYR A 96 2.76 5.07 1.09
CA TYR A 96 2.75 4.13 -0.03
C TYR A 96 3.68 2.92 0.17
N GLY A 97 4.60 2.99 1.12
CA GLY A 97 5.49 1.87 1.46
C GLY A 97 4.81 0.78 2.29
N LEU A 98 3.68 1.09 2.98
CA LEU A 98 2.98 0.11 3.81
C LEU A 98 2.05 -0.76 2.95
N PRO A 99 2.35 -2.05 2.77
CA PRO A 99 1.49 -2.93 1.98
C PRO A 99 0.24 -3.35 2.75
N ILE A 100 -0.84 -3.57 2.04
CA ILE A 100 -1.96 -4.41 2.50
C ILE A 100 -1.46 -5.85 2.65
N LYS A 101 -2.28 -6.76 3.19
CA LYS A 101 -1.97 -8.19 3.17
C LYS A 101 -1.86 -8.69 1.74
N THR A 102 -0.79 -9.41 1.47
CA THR A 102 -0.48 -10.01 0.17
C THR A 102 -0.53 -11.53 0.24
N TYR A 103 -0.39 -12.21 -0.88
CA TYR A 103 -0.33 -13.68 -0.95
C TYR A 103 0.74 -14.27 -0.01
N VAL A 104 1.79 -13.52 0.30
CA VAL A 104 2.83 -13.95 1.25
C VAL A 104 2.29 -14.04 2.69
N ASP A 105 1.45 -13.08 3.09
CA ASP A 105 0.85 -13.07 4.43
C ASP A 105 -0.15 -14.23 4.63
N TYR A 106 -0.58 -14.87 3.55
CA TYR A 106 -1.43 -16.07 3.56
C TYR A 106 -0.65 -17.37 3.32
N GLY A 107 0.70 -17.30 3.28
CA GLY A 107 1.53 -18.48 3.04
C GLY A 107 1.50 -19.04 1.62
N LEU A 108 0.90 -18.33 0.66
CA LEU A 108 0.74 -18.80 -0.73
C LEU A 108 2.02 -18.68 -1.58
N HIS A 109 3.09 -18.10 -1.02
CA HIS A 109 4.38 -17.95 -1.70
C HIS A 109 5.23 -19.20 -1.65
N ASP A 110 4.98 -20.09 -0.67
CA ASP A 110 5.76 -21.29 -0.46
C ASP A 110 4.89 -22.52 -0.73
N SER A 111 5.04 -23.06 -1.94
CA SER A 111 4.30 -24.26 -2.35
C SER A 111 4.76 -25.53 -1.64
N PHE A 112 5.91 -25.49 -0.94
CA PHE A 112 6.48 -26.67 -0.29
C PHE A 112 6.17 -26.79 1.21
N GLN A 113 5.81 -25.69 1.88
CA GLN A 113 5.57 -25.69 3.34
C GLN A 113 4.15 -26.01 3.75
N LEU A 114 3.18 -25.79 2.86
CA LEU A 114 1.77 -26.07 3.15
C LEU A 114 1.23 -27.11 2.19
N GLU A 115 0.55 -28.11 2.72
CA GLU A 115 -0.26 -29.01 1.91
C GLU A 115 -1.36 -28.21 1.20
N GLU A 116 -1.79 -28.63 0.00
CA GLU A 116 -2.80 -27.90 -0.78
C GLU A 116 -4.09 -27.65 -0.01
N GLU A 117 -4.46 -28.59 0.88
CA GLU A 117 -5.65 -28.48 1.74
C GLU A 117 -5.55 -27.36 2.80
N GLN A 118 -4.34 -26.90 3.11
CA GLN A 118 -4.09 -25.83 4.08
C GLN A 118 -4.00 -24.44 3.45
N LYS A 119 -3.97 -24.36 2.11
CA LYS A 119 -3.91 -23.11 1.37
C LYS A 119 -5.31 -22.50 1.24
N ILE A 120 -5.62 -21.56 2.09
CA ILE A 120 -6.87 -20.81 1.99
C ILE A 120 -6.67 -19.66 1.01
N ASP A 121 -7.35 -19.70 -0.13
CA ASP A 121 -7.37 -18.59 -1.07
C ASP A 121 -8.15 -17.41 -0.46
N PRO A 122 -7.50 -16.27 -0.21
CA PRO A 122 -8.14 -15.10 0.37
C PRO A 122 -9.19 -14.48 -0.55
N MET A 123 -9.22 -14.82 -1.83
CA MET A 123 -10.24 -14.33 -2.76
C MET A 123 -11.58 -15.07 -2.64
N VAL A 124 -11.61 -16.28 -2.08
CA VAL A 124 -12.82 -17.11 -1.99
C VAL A 124 -14.00 -16.38 -1.33
N PRO A 125 -13.86 -15.74 -0.14
CA PRO A 125 -14.98 -15.04 0.48
C PRO A 125 -15.53 -13.89 -0.38
N PHE A 126 -14.64 -13.19 -1.10
CA PHE A 126 -15.05 -12.13 -2.01
C PHE A 126 -15.77 -12.70 -3.23
N LEU A 127 -15.23 -13.73 -3.86
CA LEU A 127 -15.86 -14.40 -5.01
C LEU A 127 -17.22 -14.99 -4.66
N GLN A 128 -17.35 -15.59 -3.47
CA GLN A 128 -18.65 -16.08 -2.97
C GLN A 128 -19.64 -14.92 -2.78
N ALA A 129 -19.20 -13.80 -2.19
CA ALA A 129 -20.08 -12.65 -1.98
C ALA A 129 -20.58 -12.06 -3.30
N ILE A 130 -19.72 -11.89 -4.30
CA ILE A 130 -20.13 -11.36 -5.61
C ILE A 130 -20.89 -12.39 -6.45
N GLY A 131 -20.64 -13.69 -6.28
CA GLY A 131 -21.39 -14.76 -6.91
C GLY A 131 -22.81 -14.93 -6.37
N SER A 132 -23.11 -14.35 -5.20
CA SER A 132 -24.45 -14.42 -4.60
C SER A 132 -25.48 -13.45 -5.21
N VAL A 133 -25.06 -12.57 -6.12
CA VAL A 133 -25.97 -11.65 -6.79
C VAL A 133 -26.81 -12.41 -7.83
N GLY A 134 -28.06 -11.97 -8.01
CA GLY A 134 -29.02 -12.63 -8.89
C GLY A 134 -29.32 -11.83 -10.14
N GLN A 135 -30.36 -12.29 -10.84
CA GLN A 135 -30.84 -11.65 -12.06
C GLN A 135 -31.16 -10.16 -11.85
N GLY A 136 -30.67 -9.30 -12.75
CA GLY A 136 -30.81 -7.85 -12.67
C GLY A 136 -29.86 -7.17 -11.68
N GLU A 137 -28.85 -7.89 -11.19
CA GLU A 137 -27.82 -7.37 -10.31
C GLU A 137 -26.43 -7.59 -10.92
N GLN A 138 -25.52 -6.65 -10.69
CA GLN A 138 -24.13 -6.73 -11.11
C GLN A 138 -23.20 -6.19 -10.03
N VAL A 139 -21.99 -6.75 -9.96
CA VAL A 139 -20.90 -6.25 -9.12
C VAL A 139 -19.66 -6.09 -9.97
N TRP A 140 -19.05 -4.93 -9.90
CA TRP A 140 -17.80 -4.64 -10.61
C TRP A 140 -16.71 -4.29 -9.61
N PHE A 141 -15.64 -5.07 -9.62
CA PHE A 141 -14.41 -4.78 -8.88
C PHE A 141 -13.31 -4.50 -9.89
N GLN A 142 -12.78 -3.29 -9.87
CA GLN A 142 -11.85 -2.80 -10.87
C GLN A 142 -10.59 -2.26 -10.20
N ILE A 143 -9.43 -2.73 -10.66
CA ILE A 143 -8.12 -2.24 -10.28
C ILE A 143 -7.50 -1.58 -11.52
N VAL A 144 -7.56 -0.25 -11.56
CA VAL A 144 -6.94 0.53 -12.64
C VAL A 144 -5.49 0.77 -12.28
N LEU A 145 -4.58 0.45 -13.19
CA LEU A 145 -3.14 0.49 -13.00
C LEU A 145 -2.49 1.41 -14.01
N GLN A 146 -1.54 2.22 -13.53
CA GLN A 146 -0.68 3.05 -14.36
C GLN A 146 0.74 3.01 -13.80
N GLY A 147 1.77 2.96 -14.65
CA GLY A 147 3.16 3.03 -14.18
C GLY A 147 3.38 4.27 -13.34
N SER A 148 3.86 4.10 -12.11
CA SER A 148 4.07 5.22 -11.20
C SER A 148 5.30 6.03 -11.61
N TRP A 149 5.11 7.32 -11.74
CA TRP A 149 6.13 8.34 -12.02
C TRP A 149 6.00 9.55 -11.10
N LYS A 150 5.08 9.45 -10.14
CA LYS A 150 4.86 10.50 -9.15
C LYS A 150 6.08 10.68 -8.29
N HIS A 151 6.37 11.94 -8.03
CA HIS A 151 7.35 12.36 -7.05
C HIS A 151 6.62 13.01 -5.89
N PHE A 152 7.13 12.79 -4.71
CA PHE A 152 6.58 13.27 -3.45
C PHE A 152 7.52 14.31 -2.85
N GLU A 153 6.99 15.17 -2.01
CA GLU A 153 7.83 16.05 -1.21
C GLU A 153 8.73 15.21 -0.30
N ASN A 154 10.00 15.62 -0.23
CA ASN A 154 10.95 14.94 0.64
C ASN A 154 10.53 15.08 2.12
N PRO A 155 10.30 13.98 2.85
CA PRO A 155 9.90 14.00 4.25
C PRO A 155 11.04 14.40 5.20
N GLU A 156 12.28 14.55 4.72
CA GLU A 156 13.45 14.89 5.51
C GLU A 156 13.23 16.20 6.29
N PRO A 157 13.37 16.19 7.64
CA PRO A 157 13.18 17.39 8.45
C PRO A 157 14.31 18.42 8.27
N ASP A 158 15.52 17.98 7.89
CA ASP A 158 16.63 18.88 7.60
C ASP A 158 16.36 19.68 6.33
N GLU A 159 16.20 20.99 6.48
CA GLU A 159 15.88 21.90 5.39
C GLU A 159 16.95 21.93 4.28
N LYS A 160 18.24 21.76 4.65
CA LYS A 160 19.33 21.75 3.67
C LYS A 160 19.25 20.51 2.80
N LYS A 161 19.11 19.33 3.38
CA LYS A 161 18.96 18.07 2.66
C LYS A 161 17.68 18.05 1.82
N ARG A 162 16.58 18.62 2.34
CA ARG A 162 15.33 18.75 1.59
C ARG A 162 15.45 19.65 0.39
N LYS A 163 16.21 20.76 0.49
CA LYS A 163 16.47 21.66 -0.64
C LYS A 163 17.37 21.03 -1.69
N GLU A 164 18.32 20.17 -1.30
CA GLU A 164 19.17 19.44 -2.24
C GLU A 164 18.39 18.43 -3.08
N LYS A 165 17.42 17.73 -2.47
CA LYS A 165 16.54 16.78 -3.16
C LYS A 165 15.08 17.03 -2.76
N PRO A 166 14.41 18.03 -3.35
CA PRO A 166 13.07 18.43 -2.93
C PRO A 166 11.99 17.38 -3.24
N LEU A 167 12.17 16.62 -4.31
CA LEU A 167 11.25 15.59 -4.77
C LEU A 167 11.91 14.21 -4.69
N VAL A 168 11.16 13.25 -4.20
CA VAL A 168 11.60 11.88 -3.96
C VAL A 168 10.59 10.87 -4.51
N THR A 169 11.01 9.64 -4.71
CA THR A 169 10.13 8.56 -5.13
C THR A 169 9.34 8.00 -3.94
N TRP A 170 8.31 7.19 -4.22
CA TRP A 170 7.56 6.50 -3.17
C TRP A 170 8.44 5.52 -2.36
N GLN A 171 9.44 4.90 -3.01
CA GLN A 171 10.42 4.06 -2.32
C GLN A 171 11.27 4.86 -1.34
N ASP A 172 11.70 6.07 -1.72
CA ASP A 172 12.46 6.94 -0.83
C ASP A 172 11.63 7.34 0.40
N VAL A 173 10.34 7.65 0.21
CA VAL A 173 9.41 7.91 1.32
C VAL A 173 9.26 6.69 2.22
N GLY A 174 9.10 5.51 1.64
CA GLY A 174 9.01 4.26 2.39
C GLY A 174 10.28 3.95 3.18
N ARG A 175 11.47 4.13 2.58
CA ARG A 175 12.76 3.96 3.28
C ARG A 175 12.92 4.97 4.41
N TYR A 176 12.56 6.23 4.17
CA TYR A 176 12.57 7.22 5.24
C TYR A 176 11.69 6.81 6.42
N TYR A 177 10.51 6.26 6.16
CA TYR A 177 9.62 5.74 7.19
C TYR A 177 10.26 4.59 7.98
N VAL A 178 10.83 3.60 7.28
CA VAL A 178 11.54 2.49 7.91
C VAL A 178 12.67 3.02 8.81
N ASP A 179 13.51 3.87 8.28
CA ASP A 179 14.70 4.36 8.97
C ASP A 179 14.39 5.24 10.19
N ASN A 180 13.42 6.13 10.08
CA ASN A 180 13.18 7.16 11.08
C ASN A 180 12.02 6.87 12.02
N ILE A 181 11.06 6.05 11.60
CA ILE A 181 9.88 5.74 12.41
C ILE A 181 9.96 4.33 13.01
N ILE A 182 10.33 3.34 12.20
CA ILE A 182 10.40 1.95 12.68
C ILE A 182 11.73 1.65 13.36
N LEU A 183 12.86 1.92 12.71
CA LEU A 183 14.19 1.52 13.19
C LEU A 183 14.82 2.51 14.18
N LYS A 184 14.52 3.82 14.07
CA LYS A 184 15.11 4.84 14.95
C LYS A 184 14.98 4.57 16.46
N PRO A 185 13.83 4.09 16.98
CA PRO A 185 13.71 3.75 18.39
C PRO A 185 14.67 2.64 18.86
N TRP A 186 15.15 1.80 17.93
CA TRP A 186 16.01 0.64 18.18
C TRP A 186 17.47 0.90 17.81
N ARG A 187 17.76 1.94 17.02
CA ARG A 187 19.12 2.41 16.79
C ARG A 187 19.59 3.11 18.06
N GLY A 188 20.66 2.62 18.68
CA GLY A 188 21.26 3.25 19.84
C GLY A 188 21.51 4.74 19.58
N VAL A 189 21.09 5.58 20.50
CA VAL A 189 21.38 7.02 20.44
C VAL A 189 22.88 7.18 20.62
N LEU A 190 23.58 7.66 19.59
CA LEU A 190 24.92 8.19 19.73
C LEU A 190 24.80 9.45 20.61
N ILE A 191 25.01 9.32 21.90
CA ILE A 191 25.19 10.46 22.77
C ILE A 191 26.59 10.96 22.43
N GLN A 192 26.68 11.96 21.55
CA GLN A 192 27.87 12.79 21.47
C GLN A 192 27.98 13.49 22.82
N GLY A 193 28.88 12.98 23.65
CA GLY A 193 29.30 13.70 24.85
C GLY A 193 29.87 15.03 24.41
N LYS A 194 29.14 16.12 24.64
CA LYS A 194 29.78 17.43 24.67
C LYS A 194 30.77 17.35 25.79
N GLU A 195 32.05 17.58 25.49
CA GLU A 195 33.03 17.98 26.49
C GLU A 195 32.48 19.22 27.22
N GLY A 196 31.82 19.01 28.33
CA GLY A 196 31.37 20.04 29.21
C GLY A 196 32.52 20.30 30.21
N GLN A 197 33.30 21.32 29.98
CA GLN A 197 34.13 21.89 31.04
C GLN A 197 33.19 22.44 32.11
N SER A 198 33.02 21.72 33.21
CA SER A 198 32.34 22.24 34.37
C SER A 198 33.43 22.87 35.27
N GLU A 199 33.48 24.19 35.30
CA GLU A 199 34.26 24.90 36.31
C GLU A 199 33.61 24.74 37.69
N LYS A 200 34.23 23.99 38.58
CA LYS A 200 33.94 24.06 40.02
C LYS A 200 34.92 24.99 40.68
N LYS A 201 34.41 25.96 41.43
CA LYS A 201 35.22 26.83 42.30
C LYS A 201 35.23 26.22 43.71
N ASP A 202 36.42 26.24 44.35
CA ASP A 202 36.54 25.90 45.76
C ASP A 202 35.94 27.00 46.65
N ALA A 203 35.92 26.76 47.98
CA ALA A 203 35.38 27.70 48.94
C ALA A 203 36.16 29.07 48.97
N GLU A 204 37.28 29.13 48.31
CA GLU A 204 38.17 30.32 48.22
C GLU A 204 38.07 30.97 46.80
N GLY A 205 37.19 30.48 45.95
CA GLY A 205 36.93 31.05 44.62
C GLY A 205 37.95 30.66 43.56
N LYS A 206 38.87 29.72 43.82
CA LYS A 206 39.86 29.24 42.88
C LYS A 206 39.24 28.11 42.01
N VAL A 207 39.38 28.26 40.70
CA VAL A 207 38.93 27.26 39.76
C VAL A 207 39.73 25.98 39.91
N ILE A 208 39.08 24.91 40.37
CA ILE A 208 39.65 23.57 40.35
C ILE A 208 39.28 22.97 39.02
N GLN A 209 40.22 22.79 38.12
CA GLN A 209 40.06 21.94 36.96
C GLN A 209 39.87 20.50 37.43
N MET A 210 38.65 20.04 37.56
CA MET A 210 38.38 18.62 37.53
C MET A 210 38.45 18.19 36.06
N GLU A 211 39.47 17.41 35.70
CA GLU A 211 39.32 16.47 34.60
C GLU A 211 38.13 15.59 34.97
N VAL A 212 36.96 15.96 34.49
CA VAL A 212 35.88 15.01 34.40
C VAL A 212 36.44 13.94 33.50
N ALA A 213 36.74 12.77 34.11
CA ALA A 213 37.10 11.57 33.37
C ALA A 213 36.15 11.56 32.17
N ALA A 214 36.72 11.61 30.98
CA ALA A 214 35.94 11.49 29.79
C ALA A 214 34.99 10.34 30.06
N VAL A 215 33.71 10.63 30.18
CA VAL A 215 32.72 9.58 30.18
C VAL A 215 33.00 8.98 28.81
N GLU A 216 33.81 7.90 28.83
CA GLU A 216 33.94 7.07 27.66
C GLU A 216 32.51 6.94 27.22
N ALA A 217 32.19 7.59 26.11
CA ALA A 217 30.93 7.37 25.45
C ALA A 217 30.95 5.87 25.23
N VAL A 218 30.37 5.14 26.17
CA VAL A 218 30.15 3.72 26.01
C VAL A 218 29.32 3.72 24.77
N TYR A 219 30.00 3.53 23.66
CA TYR A 219 29.39 3.14 22.40
C TYR A 219 28.66 1.85 22.74
N ASN A 220 27.49 2.00 23.30
CA ASN A 220 26.58 0.92 23.41
C ASN A 220 26.14 0.69 21.95
N THR A 221 27.05 0.06 21.21
CA THR A 221 26.83 -0.52 19.89
C THR A 221 25.85 -1.69 19.99
N GLY A 222 25.14 -1.77 21.11
CA GLY A 222 23.96 -2.58 21.24
C GLY A 222 22.87 -1.98 20.36
N GLN A 223 22.98 -2.25 19.07
CA GLN A 223 21.84 -2.24 18.20
C GLN A 223 20.81 -3.14 18.90
N LYS A 224 19.83 -2.51 19.57
CA LYS A 224 18.75 -3.27 20.17
C LYS A 224 18.07 -3.97 19.00
N ASP A 225 18.06 -5.29 19.04
CA ASP A 225 17.38 -6.07 18.02
C ASP A 225 15.95 -5.57 17.92
N VAL A 226 15.50 -5.40 16.67
CA VAL A 226 14.11 -5.08 16.39
C VAL A 226 13.25 -6.16 17.04
N PRO A 227 12.25 -5.80 17.87
CA PRO A 227 11.40 -6.79 18.50
C PRO A 227 10.77 -7.73 17.49
N ASP A 228 10.63 -9.00 17.83
CA ASP A 228 10.09 -10.02 16.94
C ASP A 228 8.73 -9.64 16.36
N ARG A 229 7.91 -8.91 17.11
CA ARG A 229 6.61 -8.40 16.66
C ARG A 229 6.69 -7.38 15.52
N GLU A 230 7.81 -6.65 15.39
CA GLU A 230 8.01 -5.63 14.36
C GLU A 230 8.70 -6.19 13.11
N LYS A 231 9.41 -7.32 13.24
CA LYS A 231 10.14 -7.96 12.14
C LYS A 231 9.23 -8.28 10.94
N PRO A 232 8.06 -8.92 11.09
CA PRO A 232 7.19 -9.22 9.96
C PRO A 232 6.70 -7.98 9.22
N LYS A 233 6.46 -6.90 9.97
CA LYS A 233 6.09 -5.60 9.39
C LYS A 233 7.21 -5.03 8.55
N LEU A 234 8.44 -5.02 9.09
CA LEU A 234 9.62 -4.53 8.40
C LEU A 234 9.88 -5.33 7.12
N GLU A 235 9.86 -6.65 7.20
CA GLU A 235 10.04 -7.55 6.04
C GLU A 235 8.99 -7.31 4.95
N ALA A 236 7.73 -7.09 5.33
CA ALA A 236 6.66 -6.80 4.39
C ALA A 236 6.89 -5.46 3.66
N ILE A 237 7.35 -4.44 4.38
CA ILE A 237 7.67 -3.13 3.80
C ILE A 237 8.87 -3.24 2.86
N GLU A 238 9.96 -3.86 3.29
CA GLU A 238 11.17 -4.02 2.46
C GLU A 238 10.88 -4.80 1.18
N ARG A 239 10.11 -5.87 1.28
CA ARG A 239 9.63 -6.65 0.13
C ARG A 239 8.78 -5.79 -0.84
N ASN A 240 7.95 -4.88 -0.31
CA ASN A 240 7.18 -3.97 -1.12
C ASN A 240 8.07 -2.94 -1.82
N LEU A 241 9.04 -2.35 -1.10
CA LEU A 241 9.96 -1.35 -1.62
C LEU A 241 10.91 -1.90 -2.71
N ALA A 242 11.13 -3.21 -2.74
CA ALA A 242 11.95 -3.89 -3.76
C ALA A 242 11.22 -4.03 -5.11
N LYS A 243 9.91 -3.74 -5.18
CA LYS A 243 9.09 -3.91 -6.39
C LYS A 243 8.92 -2.61 -7.15
N SER A 244 8.58 -2.72 -8.42
CA SER A 244 8.13 -1.60 -9.22
C SER A 244 6.78 -1.09 -8.71
N GLY A 245 6.60 0.22 -8.65
CA GLY A 245 5.36 0.84 -8.20
C GLY A 245 4.41 1.15 -9.35
N TYR A 246 3.13 1.04 -9.04
CA TYR A 246 2.03 1.47 -9.92
C TYR A 246 1.12 2.44 -9.17
N ASP A 247 0.65 3.45 -9.87
CA ASP A 247 -0.48 4.23 -9.39
C ASP A 247 -1.74 3.39 -9.58
N CYS A 248 -2.45 3.13 -8.49
CA CYS A 248 -3.61 2.25 -8.48
C CYS A 248 -4.87 3.01 -8.09
N GLY A 249 -5.95 2.80 -8.86
CA GLY A 249 -7.30 3.15 -8.45
C GLY A 249 -8.11 1.87 -8.26
N ILE A 250 -8.58 1.61 -7.05
CA ILE A 250 -9.37 0.41 -6.73
C ILE A 250 -10.82 0.82 -6.49
N ARG A 251 -11.74 0.24 -7.24
CA ARG A 251 -13.16 0.55 -7.20
C ARG A 251 -13.99 -0.70 -7.01
N LEU A 252 -15.06 -0.56 -6.25
CA LEU A 252 -16.11 -1.55 -6.12
C LEU A 252 -17.44 -0.87 -6.43
N ALA A 253 -18.22 -1.45 -7.33
CA ALA A 253 -19.55 -0.99 -7.69
C ALA A 253 -20.57 -2.13 -7.56
N TYR A 254 -21.70 -1.86 -6.94
CA TYR A 254 -22.86 -2.70 -6.94
C TYR A 254 -23.98 -1.98 -7.68
N ILE A 255 -24.53 -2.61 -8.68
CA ILE A 255 -25.50 -2.05 -9.59
C ILE A 255 -26.64 -3.03 -9.70
N ALA A 256 -27.86 -2.56 -9.52
CA ALA A 256 -29.02 -3.42 -9.59
C ALA A 256 -30.24 -2.67 -10.14
N LYS A 257 -31.18 -3.41 -10.70
CA LYS A 257 -32.51 -2.88 -10.96
C LYS A 257 -33.14 -2.41 -9.65
N SER A 258 -33.88 -1.29 -9.65
CA SER A 258 -34.41 -0.65 -8.44
C SER A 258 -35.21 -1.61 -7.57
N GLU A 259 -35.91 -2.57 -8.15
CA GLU A 259 -36.68 -3.62 -7.47
C GLU A 259 -35.82 -4.68 -6.76
N ARG A 260 -34.53 -4.79 -7.16
CA ARG A 260 -33.57 -5.76 -6.64
C ARG A 260 -32.50 -5.13 -5.73
N PHE A 261 -32.41 -3.81 -5.77
CA PHE A 261 -31.34 -3.10 -5.07
C PHE A 261 -31.39 -3.30 -3.55
N ASN A 262 -30.30 -3.77 -2.99
CA ASN A 262 -30.15 -4.03 -1.55
C ASN A 262 -28.85 -3.46 -1.00
N LYS A 263 -28.96 -2.39 -0.18
CA LYS A 263 -27.81 -1.74 0.45
C LYS A 263 -27.01 -2.68 1.36
N ASN A 264 -27.67 -3.64 2.01
CA ASN A 264 -26.98 -4.59 2.90
C ASN A 264 -26.06 -5.49 2.11
N LYS A 265 -26.49 -5.94 0.92
CA LYS A 265 -25.65 -6.77 0.01
C LYS A 265 -24.35 -6.04 -0.38
N PHE A 266 -24.42 -4.75 -0.70
CA PHE A 266 -23.21 -3.97 -0.93
C PHE A 266 -22.30 -3.94 0.29
N GLY A 267 -22.87 -3.80 1.50
CA GLY A 267 -22.12 -3.87 2.74
C GLY A 267 -21.40 -5.20 2.95
N GLU A 268 -22.04 -6.31 2.65
CA GLU A 268 -21.47 -7.66 2.72
C GLU A 268 -20.31 -7.83 1.74
N ILE A 269 -20.51 -7.47 0.48
CA ILE A 269 -19.48 -7.51 -0.56
C ILE A 269 -18.28 -6.62 -0.16
N LYS A 270 -18.51 -5.40 0.26
CA LYS A 270 -17.46 -4.49 0.72
C LYS A 270 -16.69 -5.07 1.93
N ASN A 271 -17.39 -5.70 2.86
CA ASN A 271 -16.78 -6.27 4.05
C ASN A 271 -15.92 -7.51 3.75
N SER A 272 -16.23 -8.27 2.70
CA SER A 272 -15.43 -9.42 2.30
C SER A 272 -14.00 -9.05 1.87
N LEU A 273 -13.76 -7.80 1.48
CA LEU A 273 -12.42 -7.28 1.17
C LEU A 273 -11.61 -6.85 2.40
N LYS A 274 -12.24 -6.75 3.59
CA LYS A 274 -11.52 -6.35 4.82
C LYS A 274 -10.43 -7.31 5.24
N GLN A 275 -10.48 -8.55 4.80
CA GLN A 275 -9.42 -9.52 5.06
C GLN A 275 -8.05 -9.08 4.52
N PHE A 276 -8.02 -8.25 3.47
CA PHE A 276 -6.77 -7.71 2.93
C PHE A 276 -6.20 -6.55 3.76
N ASN A 277 -6.94 -6.05 4.76
CA ASN A 277 -6.40 -5.06 5.68
C ASN A 277 -5.29 -5.68 6.53
N ALA A 278 -4.24 -4.92 6.73
CA ALA A 278 -3.16 -5.23 7.64
C ALA A 278 -3.18 -4.20 8.78
N PRO A 279 -3.86 -4.47 9.92
CA PRO A 279 -4.04 -3.48 11.00
C PRO A 279 -2.72 -2.95 11.58
N ASP A 280 -1.65 -3.73 11.43
CA ASP A 280 -0.28 -3.41 11.83
C ASP A 280 0.45 -2.50 10.82
N ARG A 281 -0.07 -2.40 9.60
CA ARG A 281 0.58 -1.71 8.47
C ARG A 281 -0.33 -0.70 7.78
N ASN A 282 -1.51 -1.15 7.30
CA ASN A 282 -2.41 -0.32 6.49
C ASN A 282 -3.89 -0.71 6.65
#